data_4cc5bfa1bd997c8e8e2b68adbb3c8204
#
_entry.id   4cc5bfa1bd997c8e8e2b68adbb3c8204
#
_cell.length_a   1.000
_cell.length_b   1.000
_cell.length_c   1.000
_cell.angle_alpha   90.00
_cell.angle_beta   90.00
_cell.angle_gamma   90.00
#
_symmetry.space_group_name_H-M   'P 1'
#
loop_
_entity.id
_entity.type
_entity.pdbx_description
1 polymer ?
#
loop_
_entity_poly.entity_id
_entity_poly.type
_entity_poly.pdbx_seq_one_letter_code
_entity_poly.pdbx_strand_id
1 'polypeptide(L)'
;IGVIAAVAVLVLLFFRAPKVDHKIKYGRNIVAIVLIWVIGMGAINLGIASGLINKKFGNLRDSYFKYGFAYCFTNSVLNTGIQKPKNYSASSIKKIVDEEESQATEATEKTPNIIFLQLESFFDLNNMTNIKLSDNPVPNFEKIYNEYPSGYLTVPVVGAGTVNTEFEIMTGMNLDDFGSGELPFKTVLTNHTSESICYNLKEYGYKCHAIHNNTATFYGRNKVFSNLGYDTFSSIETMNITEFTPTGWAKDKFLKDEILDTLDLTTEQDFIYAISVQGHGAYSVDDSYESKIKVTGLDDESLTREYEYYADQTREMDKFIGSLVKALKKRKEETILVMYGDHLPSLGITAENLKNKNVYQTQYVIWSNFDNDYYKNKKVKAYQLESRILKPLKMTAGVINNYTQFHRKDSDYKENLKNLAYDMLYGDNYASGEENPYVATDLQLGIHPARLTNIQQVYEDDVIDGFFYGENFNTYSKVYINDEEMETDFIDNNTLMVRGCNIKYGDKVV
;
A
#
# COMPACT_ATOMS: atom_id res chain seq x y z
N ILE A 1 12.25 -16.08 20.36
CA ILE A 1 13.16 -17.23 20.66
C ILE A 1 14.57 -16.94 20.11
N GLY A 2 14.76 -16.49 18.85
CA GLY A 2 16.07 -16.25 18.24
C GLY A 2 16.94 -15.22 18.96
N VAL A 3 16.36 -14.11 19.44
CA VAL A 3 17.07 -13.06 20.17
C VAL A 3 17.56 -13.57 21.54
N ILE A 4 16.72 -14.35 22.25
CA ILE A 4 17.09 -14.94 23.54
C ILE A 4 18.23 -15.96 23.36
N ALA A 5 18.18 -16.76 22.29
CA ALA A 5 19.24 -17.71 21.96
C ALA A 5 20.55 -16.97 21.60
N ALA A 6 20.49 -15.89 20.83
CA ALA A 6 21.67 -15.07 20.48
C ALA A 6 22.29 -14.42 21.73
N VAL A 7 21.48 -13.86 22.63
CA VAL A 7 21.94 -13.29 23.90
C VAL A 7 22.56 -14.38 24.78
N ALA A 8 21.96 -15.56 24.88
CA ALA A 8 22.51 -16.68 25.64
C ALA A 8 23.87 -17.14 25.07
N VAL A 9 24.00 -17.21 23.76
CA VAL A 9 25.28 -17.52 23.08
C VAL A 9 26.33 -16.44 23.36
N LEU A 10 25.98 -15.16 23.30
CA LEU A 10 26.92 -14.06 23.63
C LEU A 10 27.35 -14.11 25.09
N VAL A 11 26.44 -14.40 26.03
CA VAL A 11 26.75 -14.57 27.43
C VAL A 11 27.68 -15.79 27.65
N LEU A 12 27.42 -16.92 26.99
CA LEU A 12 28.29 -18.09 27.06
C LEU A 12 29.67 -17.83 26.47
N LEU A 13 29.76 -17.12 25.35
CA LEU A 13 31.02 -16.70 24.74
C LEU A 13 31.78 -15.74 25.66
N PHE A 14 31.10 -14.79 26.33
CA PHE A 14 31.72 -13.88 27.30
C PHE A 14 32.35 -14.63 28.49
N PHE A 15 31.66 -15.65 29.03
CA PHE A 15 32.19 -16.46 30.12
C PHE A 15 33.30 -17.45 29.70
N ARG A 16 33.31 -17.87 28.41
CA ARG A 16 34.34 -18.74 27.85
C ARG A 16 35.49 -18.00 27.17
N ALA A 17 35.39 -16.68 26.98
CA ALA A 17 36.48 -15.88 26.42
C ALA A 17 37.72 -15.95 27.35
N PRO A 18 38.93 -16.14 26.77
CA PRO A 18 40.17 -16.12 27.57
C PRO A 18 40.27 -14.79 28.32
N LYS A 19 40.48 -14.89 29.63
CA LYS A 19 40.66 -13.71 30.48
C LYS A 19 41.93 -12.98 30.03
N VAL A 20 41.77 -11.70 29.71
CA VAL A 20 42.91 -10.86 29.28
C VAL A 20 43.74 -10.52 30.51
N ASP A 21 44.98 -10.97 30.56
CA ASP A 21 45.91 -10.73 31.69
C ASP A 21 46.40 -9.29 31.78
N HIS A 22 45.97 -8.40 30.91
CA HIS A 22 46.39 -7.00 30.91
C HIS A 22 45.28 -6.08 31.43
N LYS A 23 45.70 -5.12 32.29
CA LYS A 23 44.81 -4.04 32.76
C LYS A 23 44.23 -3.30 31.56
N ILE A 24 42.91 -3.39 31.36
CA ILE A 24 42.19 -2.68 30.30
C ILE A 24 42.33 -1.17 30.56
N LYS A 25 42.94 -0.45 29.62
CA LYS A 25 43.05 1.01 29.66
C LYS A 25 41.76 1.65 29.18
N TYR A 26 40.70 1.60 30.01
CA TYR A 26 39.34 2.06 29.68
C TYR A 26 39.32 3.45 29.03
N GLY A 27 40.02 4.45 29.60
CA GLY A 27 40.07 5.81 29.04
C GLY A 27 40.56 5.84 27.58
N ARG A 28 41.66 5.12 27.29
CA ARG A 28 42.20 5.04 25.91
C ARG A 28 41.27 4.33 24.98
N ASN A 29 40.62 3.27 25.43
CA ASN A 29 39.70 2.50 24.59
C ASN A 29 38.39 3.29 24.32
N ILE A 30 37.87 4.01 25.29
CA ILE A 30 36.74 4.92 25.11
C ILE A 30 37.06 6.01 24.08
N VAL A 31 38.24 6.66 24.23
CA VAL A 31 38.68 7.67 23.24
C VAL A 31 38.82 7.07 21.85
N ALA A 32 39.40 5.86 21.74
CA ALA A 32 39.50 5.18 20.42
C ALA A 32 38.15 4.87 19.83
N ILE A 33 37.17 4.39 20.61
CA ILE A 33 35.79 4.12 20.14
C ILE A 33 35.13 5.41 19.69
N VAL A 34 35.22 6.49 20.45
CA VAL A 34 34.65 7.80 20.07
C VAL A 34 35.29 8.32 18.78
N LEU A 35 36.63 8.22 18.65
CA LEU A 35 37.32 8.62 17.42
C LEU A 35 36.87 7.79 16.20
N ILE A 36 36.77 6.48 16.34
CA ILE A 36 36.26 5.60 15.27
C ILE A 36 34.83 6.01 14.88
N TRP A 37 33.99 6.29 15.89
CA TRP A 37 32.61 6.73 15.64
C TRP A 37 32.57 8.09 14.93
N VAL A 38 33.37 9.08 15.36
CA VAL A 38 33.41 10.42 14.71
C VAL A 38 33.93 10.31 13.27
N ILE A 39 35.00 9.53 13.05
CA ILE A 39 35.56 9.31 11.70
C ILE A 39 34.54 8.59 10.82
N GLY A 40 33.86 7.56 11.35
CA GLY A 40 32.82 6.82 10.62
C GLY A 40 31.67 7.72 10.22
N MET A 41 31.14 8.54 11.14
CA MET A 41 30.09 9.50 10.85
C MET A 41 30.52 10.57 9.84
N GLY A 42 31.76 11.03 9.93
CA GLY A 42 32.36 11.96 8.97
C GLY A 42 32.42 11.36 7.56
N ALA A 43 32.87 10.10 7.44
CA ALA A 43 32.93 9.38 6.16
C ALA A 43 31.53 9.15 5.55
N ILE A 44 30.53 8.78 6.37
CA ILE A 44 29.14 8.62 5.93
C ILE A 44 28.59 9.96 5.41
N ASN A 45 28.76 11.06 6.15
CA ASN A 45 28.29 12.37 5.72
C ASN A 45 28.97 12.86 4.42
N LEU A 46 30.27 12.61 4.28
CA LEU A 46 30.98 12.88 3.02
C LEU A 46 30.48 12.01 1.87
N GLY A 47 30.21 10.73 2.14
CA GLY A 47 29.61 9.82 1.16
C GLY A 47 28.23 10.28 0.70
N ILE A 48 27.40 10.78 1.61
CA ILE A 48 26.09 11.37 1.30
C ILE A 48 26.26 12.66 0.48
N ALA A 49 27.13 13.57 0.91
CA ALA A 49 27.38 14.84 0.25
C ALA A 49 27.96 14.69 -1.17
N SER A 50 28.78 13.64 -1.39
CA SER A 50 29.35 13.30 -2.71
C SER A 50 28.40 12.49 -3.61
N GLY A 51 27.24 12.08 -3.10
CA GLY A 51 26.29 11.23 -3.85
C GLY A 51 26.69 9.75 -3.94
N LEU A 52 27.76 9.32 -3.25
CA LEU A 52 28.16 7.90 -3.18
C LEU A 52 27.18 7.07 -2.33
N ILE A 53 26.58 7.69 -1.33
CA ILE A 53 25.58 7.08 -0.45
C ILE A 53 24.27 7.85 -0.64
N ASN A 54 23.22 7.18 -1.05
CA ASN A 54 21.89 7.78 -1.07
C ASN A 54 21.32 7.83 0.34
N LYS A 55 20.81 8.99 0.71
CA LYS A 55 20.09 9.17 1.98
C LYS A 55 18.74 8.44 1.96
N LYS A 56 18.15 8.24 0.78
CA LYS A 56 16.86 7.58 0.58
C LYS A 56 17.05 6.17 0.06
N PHE A 57 16.30 5.23 0.62
CA PHE A 57 16.27 3.84 0.20
C PHE A 57 15.02 3.61 -0.66
N GLY A 58 15.12 3.92 -1.96
CA GLY A 58 14.01 3.68 -2.90
C GLY A 58 13.63 2.22 -3.05
N ASN A 59 14.63 1.31 -2.93
CA ASN A 59 14.45 -0.11 -2.75
C ASN A 59 15.34 -0.56 -1.57
N LEU A 60 14.72 -1.14 -0.55
CA LEU A 60 15.43 -1.52 0.68
C LEU A 60 16.45 -2.63 0.43
N ARG A 61 16.06 -3.67 -0.33
CA ARG A 61 16.95 -4.80 -0.68
C ARG A 61 18.21 -4.32 -1.40
N ASP A 62 18.04 -3.51 -2.44
CA ASP A 62 19.14 -2.98 -3.23
C ASP A 62 20.04 -2.07 -2.40
N SER A 63 19.46 -1.32 -1.46
CA SER A 63 20.23 -0.49 -0.54
C SER A 63 21.10 -1.32 0.40
N TYR A 64 20.60 -2.46 0.92
CA TYR A 64 21.40 -3.39 1.71
C TYR A 64 22.56 -4.01 0.92
N PHE A 65 22.33 -4.36 -0.35
CA PHE A 65 23.39 -4.86 -1.23
C PHE A 65 24.45 -3.78 -1.53
N LYS A 66 24.00 -2.55 -1.80
CA LYS A 66 24.89 -1.45 -2.20
C LYS A 66 25.66 -0.82 -1.05
N TYR A 67 25.01 -0.61 0.11
CA TYR A 67 25.58 0.15 1.24
C TYR A 67 25.93 -0.72 2.44
N GLY A 68 25.58 -2.00 2.41
CA GLY A 68 25.88 -2.99 3.45
C GLY A 68 24.94 -2.95 4.64
N PHE A 69 24.92 -4.08 5.37
CA PHE A 69 24.02 -4.31 6.50
C PHE A 69 24.18 -3.26 7.61
N ALA A 70 25.41 -2.98 8.03
CA ALA A 70 25.66 -2.09 9.18
C ALA A 70 25.08 -0.69 8.99
N TYR A 71 25.26 -0.09 7.81
CA TYR A 71 24.72 1.24 7.50
C TYR A 71 23.19 1.20 7.41
N CYS A 72 22.62 0.30 6.59
CA CYS A 72 21.19 0.26 6.35
C CYS A 72 20.40 -0.09 7.62
N PHE A 73 20.85 -1.10 8.38
CA PHE A 73 20.22 -1.51 9.64
C PHE A 73 20.26 -0.39 10.68
N THR A 74 21.43 0.23 10.89
CA THR A 74 21.56 1.33 11.86
C THR A 74 20.66 2.50 11.48
N ASN A 75 20.61 2.85 10.20
CA ASN A 75 19.77 3.94 9.71
C ASN A 75 18.27 3.62 9.87
N SER A 76 17.85 2.40 9.55
CA SER A 76 16.46 1.98 9.69
C SER A 76 15.99 1.87 11.15
N VAL A 77 16.90 1.63 12.10
CA VAL A 77 16.55 1.51 13.53
C VAL A 77 16.61 2.86 14.25
N LEU A 78 17.60 3.71 13.93
CA LEU A 78 17.82 4.97 14.64
C LEU A 78 17.08 6.17 14.04
N ASN A 79 16.68 6.10 12.78
CA ASN A 79 15.98 7.17 12.06
C ASN A 79 14.56 6.74 11.69
N THR A 80 13.74 6.41 12.68
CA THR A 80 12.31 6.10 12.48
C THR A 80 11.45 7.34 12.69
N GLY A 81 10.33 7.38 11.99
CA GLY A 81 9.35 8.46 12.08
C GLY A 81 9.82 9.79 11.49
N ILE A 82 9.01 10.80 11.68
CA ILE A 82 9.30 12.17 11.27
C ILE A 82 10.08 12.86 12.39
N GLN A 83 11.26 13.37 12.10
CA GLN A 83 12.02 14.16 13.06
C GLN A 83 11.32 15.49 13.36
N LYS A 84 11.20 15.85 14.67
CA LYS A 84 10.55 17.09 15.10
C LYS A 84 11.12 18.30 14.33
N PRO A 85 10.27 19.01 13.57
CA PRO A 85 10.74 20.20 12.87
C PRO A 85 11.17 21.29 13.84
N LYS A 86 12.19 22.09 13.45
CA LYS A 86 12.78 23.11 14.33
C LYS A 86 11.78 24.24 14.69
N ASN A 87 10.88 24.53 13.79
CA ASN A 87 9.85 25.58 13.92
C ASN A 87 8.50 25.04 14.39
N TYR A 88 8.42 23.76 14.81
CA TYR A 88 7.17 23.18 15.31
C TYR A 88 6.74 23.80 16.64
N SER A 89 5.56 24.39 16.65
CA SER A 89 4.89 24.97 17.82
C SER A 89 3.41 25.13 17.58
N ALA A 90 2.61 25.27 18.64
CA ALA A 90 1.17 25.55 18.55
C ALA A 90 0.88 26.78 17.67
N SER A 91 1.65 27.86 17.83
CA SER A 91 1.46 29.08 17.02
C SER A 91 1.79 28.91 15.55
N SER A 92 2.79 28.09 15.19
CA SER A 92 3.12 27.82 13.78
C SER A 92 2.08 26.95 13.10
N ILE A 93 1.58 25.91 13.79
CA ILE A 93 0.51 25.05 13.27
C ILE A 93 -0.79 25.84 13.12
N LYS A 94 -1.20 26.58 14.18
CA LYS A 94 -2.42 27.38 14.12
C LYS A 94 -2.39 28.39 12.97
N LYS A 95 -1.27 29.04 12.71
CA LYS A 95 -1.14 29.96 11.58
C LYS A 95 -1.43 29.27 10.24
N ILE A 96 -0.93 28.03 10.03
CA ILE A 96 -1.20 27.27 8.82
C ILE A 96 -2.70 26.97 8.68
N VAL A 97 -3.34 26.52 9.76
CA VAL A 97 -4.77 26.16 9.77
C VAL A 97 -5.67 27.39 9.60
N ASP A 98 -5.39 28.51 10.28
CA ASP A 98 -6.17 29.77 10.15
C ASP A 98 -6.14 30.32 8.70
N GLU A 99 -5.02 30.14 7.99
CA GLU A 99 -4.89 30.51 6.58
C GLU A 99 -5.76 29.63 5.66
N GLU A 100 -6.00 28.37 6.03
CA GLU A 100 -6.82 27.41 5.28
C GLU A 100 -8.32 27.63 5.47
N GLU A 101 -8.79 27.87 6.68
CA GLU A 101 -10.21 28.06 6.98
C GLU A 101 -10.84 29.18 6.13
N SER A 102 -10.03 30.18 5.77
CA SER A 102 -10.46 31.30 4.91
C SER A 102 -10.73 30.88 3.45
N GLN A 103 -10.34 29.68 3.04
CA GLN A 103 -10.42 29.20 1.65
C GLN A 103 -11.40 28.04 1.45
N ALA A 104 -12.05 27.55 2.53
CA ALA A 104 -13.05 26.50 2.46
C ALA A 104 -14.21 26.89 1.53
N THR A 105 -14.63 25.97 0.66
CA THR A 105 -15.74 26.15 -0.28
C THR A 105 -16.77 25.06 -0.06
N GLU A 106 -18.05 25.38 -0.29
CA GLU A 106 -19.10 24.36 -0.28
C GLU A 106 -18.87 23.35 -1.42
N ALA A 107 -19.03 22.06 -1.12
CA ALA A 107 -18.95 20.99 -2.11
C ALA A 107 -19.99 21.17 -3.22
N THR A 108 -19.75 20.55 -4.38
CA THR A 108 -20.74 20.52 -5.45
C THR A 108 -21.96 19.71 -5.02
N GLU A 109 -23.17 20.10 -5.50
CA GLU A 109 -24.41 19.38 -5.18
C GLU A 109 -24.40 17.91 -5.63
N LYS A 110 -23.63 17.59 -6.67
CA LYS A 110 -23.43 16.22 -7.20
C LYS A 110 -22.04 15.73 -6.90
N THR A 111 -21.96 14.65 -6.15
CA THR A 111 -20.73 13.96 -5.82
C THR A 111 -20.68 12.59 -6.51
N PRO A 112 -19.67 12.32 -7.37
CA PRO A 112 -19.54 11.04 -8.06
C PRO A 112 -18.99 9.96 -7.13
N ASN A 113 -19.19 8.68 -7.43
CA ASN A 113 -18.38 7.61 -6.87
C ASN A 113 -16.91 7.81 -7.28
N ILE A 114 -15.98 7.52 -6.39
CA ILE A 114 -14.53 7.69 -6.63
C ILE A 114 -13.84 6.36 -6.42
N ILE A 115 -13.16 5.87 -7.46
CA ILE A 115 -12.40 4.62 -7.42
C ILE A 115 -10.93 4.95 -7.66
N PHE A 116 -10.06 4.58 -6.72
CA PHE A 116 -8.62 4.55 -6.91
C PHE A 116 -8.20 3.10 -7.17
N LEU A 117 -7.64 2.85 -8.34
CA LEU A 117 -7.13 1.54 -8.74
C LEU A 117 -5.62 1.60 -8.80
N GLN A 118 -4.98 1.13 -7.73
CA GLN A 118 -3.55 0.96 -7.65
C GLN A 118 -3.16 -0.37 -8.30
N LEU A 119 -2.38 -0.29 -9.36
CA LEU A 119 -1.93 -1.42 -10.15
C LEU A 119 -0.51 -1.81 -9.73
N GLU A 120 -0.37 -3.00 -9.15
CA GLU A 120 0.88 -3.55 -8.65
C GLU A 120 1.95 -3.62 -9.76
N SER A 121 3.08 -2.96 -9.54
CA SER A 121 4.23 -2.94 -10.46
C SER A 121 3.86 -2.56 -11.91
N PHE A 122 2.74 -1.90 -12.14
CA PHE A 122 2.24 -1.64 -13.50
C PHE A 122 3.06 -0.58 -14.21
N PHE A 123 3.71 -0.99 -15.27
CA PHE A 123 4.53 -0.13 -16.11
C PHE A 123 4.39 -0.52 -17.58
N ASP A 124 4.15 0.47 -18.44
CA ASP A 124 4.12 0.28 -19.88
C ASP A 124 5.54 0.11 -20.44
N LEU A 125 5.90 -1.13 -20.77
CA LEU A 125 7.20 -1.48 -21.36
C LEU A 125 7.51 -0.75 -22.67
N ASN A 126 6.52 -0.19 -23.38
CA ASN A 126 6.74 0.67 -24.54
C ASN A 126 7.49 1.96 -24.16
N ASN A 127 7.58 2.33 -22.88
CA ASN A 127 8.38 3.45 -22.40
C ASN A 127 9.87 3.12 -22.22
N MET A 128 10.29 1.89 -22.46
CA MET A 128 11.72 1.53 -22.50
C MET A 128 12.36 1.90 -23.83
N THR A 129 13.69 2.12 -23.80
CA THR A 129 14.46 2.53 -24.97
C THR A 129 15.35 1.44 -25.54
N ASN A 130 15.63 0.41 -24.76
CA ASN A 130 16.59 -0.66 -25.06
C ASN A 130 15.97 -2.01 -25.42
N ILE A 131 14.63 -2.11 -25.42
CA ILE A 131 13.92 -3.35 -25.80
C ILE A 131 12.91 -3.10 -26.92
N LYS A 132 12.49 -4.17 -27.59
CA LYS A 132 11.38 -4.19 -28.54
C LYS A 132 10.44 -5.32 -28.19
N LEU A 133 9.15 -5.06 -28.26
CA LEU A 133 8.08 -6.01 -27.98
C LEU A 133 7.47 -6.51 -29.28
N SER A 134 7.05 -7.78 -29.32
CA SER A 134 6.35 -8.37 -30.48
C SER A 134 4.89 -7.89 -30.58
N ASP A 135 4.27 -7.49 -29.46
CA ASP A 135 2.91 -6.94 -29.37
C ASP A 135 2.84 -5.93 -28.22
N ASN A 136 1.85 -5.03 -28.27
CA ASN A 136 1.63 -4.02 -27.22
C ASN A 136 1.00 -4.66 -25.98
N PRO A 137 1.66 -4.64 -24.79
CA PRO A 137 1.09 -5.24 -23.57
C PRO A 137 -0.06 -4.44 -22.95
N VAL A 138 -0.26 -3.15 -23.32
CA VAL A 138 -1.21 -2.25 -22.63
C VAL A 138 -2.13 -1.45 -23.57
N PRO A 139 -2.77 -2.06 -24.60
CA PRO A 139 -3.54 -1.30 -25.60
C PRO A 139 -4.79 -0.62 -25.05
N ASN A 140 -5.46 -1.17 -24.02
CA ASN A 140 -6.61 -0.55 -23.39
C ASN A 140 -6.18 0.65 -22.54
N PHE A 141 -5.16 0.47 -21.71
CA PHE A 141 -4.62 1.55 -20.88
C PHE A 141 -4.05 2.68 -21.74
N GLU A 142 -3.28 2.36 -22.78
CA GLU A 142 -2.74 3.36 -23.72
C GLU A 142 -3.85 4.19 -24.39
N LYS A 143 -4.93 3.55 -24.83
CA LYS A 143 -6.09 4.23 -25.38
C LYS A 143 -6.70 5.20 -24.38
N ILE A 144 -6.97 4.74 -23.14
CA ILE A 144 -7.55 5.56 -22.07
C ILE A 144 -6.60 6.70 -21.69
N TYR A 145 -5.31 6.41 -21.57
CA TYR A 145 -4.26 7.39 -21.24
C TYR A 145 -4.18 8.55 -22.26
N ASN A 146 -4.43 8.27 -23.54
CA ASN A 146 -4.42 9.25 -24.61
C ASN A 146 -5.75 10.03 -24.72
N GLU A 147 -6.87 9.44 -24.35
CA GLU A 147 -8.21 10.05 -24.45
C GLU A 147 -8.62 10.86 -23.21
N TYR A 148 -8.07 10.55 -22.03
CA TYR A 148 -8.49 11.12 -20.74
C TYR A 148 -7.34 11.89 -20.06
N PRO A 149 -7.67 12.79 -19.10
CA PRO A 149 -6.65 13.48 -18.31
C PRO A 149 -5.65 12.52 -17.66
N SER A 150 -4.38 12.69 -17.96
CA SER A 150 -3.33 11.74 -17.62
C SER A 150 -1.98 12.42 -17.34
N GLY A 151 -0.98 11.65 -17.00
CA GLY A 151 0.39 12.11 -16.81
C GLY A 151 1.27 11.14 -16.04
N TYR A 152 2.42 11.63 -15.58
CA TYR A 152 3.31 10.89 -14.70
C TYR A 152 2.94 11.12 -13.24
N LEU A 153 2.88 10.01 -12.48
CA LEU A 153 2.81 9.98 -11.02
C LEU A 153 4.23 9.75 -10.48
N THR A 154 4.72 10.68 -9.66
CA THR A 154 5.98 10.46 -8.95
C THR A 154 5.68 9.70 -7.65
N VAL A 155 6.27 8.53 -7.54
CA VAL A 155 6.08 7.58 -6.43
C VAL A 155 7.32 7.51 -5.55
N PRO A 156 7.19 7.13 -4.25
CA PRO A 156 8.32 7.16 -3.31
C PRO A 156 9.29 5.99 -3.45
N VAL A 157 8.91 4.92 -4.14
CA VAL A 157 9.64 3.64 -4.17
C VAL A 157 9.83 3.10 -5.58
N VAL A 158 10.74 2.12 -5.74
CA VAL A 158 11.06 1.45 -7.01
C VAL A 158 11.22 -0.04 -6.77
N GLY A 159 10.52 -0.87 -7.54
CA GLY A 159 10.69 -2.33 -7.54
C GLY A 159 10.18 -3.07 -6.32
N ALA A 160 9.71 -2.36 -5.29
CA ALA A 160 9.08 -2.91 -4.08
C ALA A 160 8.57 -1.78 -3.18
N GLY A 161 7.72 -2.12 -2.21
CA GLY A 161 7.26 -1.15 -1.21
C GLY A 161 5.91 -0.53 -1.53
N THR A 162 5.02 -1.28 -2.13
CA THR A 162 3.64 -0.93 -2.53
C THR A 162 2.91 -0.05 -1.52
N VAL A 163 2.97 -0.41 -0.22
CA VAL A 163 2.32 0.34 0.87
C VAL A 163 2.87 1.74 1.10
N ASN A 164 4.06 2.06 0.60
CA ASN A 164 4.62 3.41 0.70
C ASN A 164 3.94 4.36 -0.30
N THR A 165 3.54 3.85 -1.47
CA THR A 165 2.70 4.60 -2.41
C THR A 165 1.26 4.72 -1.89
N GLU A 166 0.71 3.64 -1.29
CA GLU A 166 -0.58 3.69 -0.59
C GLU A 166 -0.58 4.76 0.50
N PHE A 167 0.46 4.79 1.35
CA PHE A 167 0.61 5.78 2.42
C PHE A 167 0.53 7.22 1.87
N GLU A 168 1.36 7.55 0.88
CA GLU A 168 1.36 8.90 0.30
C GLU A 168 0.00 9.30 -0.29
N ILE A 169 -0.66 8.37 -0.98
CA ILE A 169 -1.94 8.64 -1.65
C ILE A 169 -3.08 8.75 -0.65
N MET A 170 -3.12 7.86 0.36
CA MET A 170 -4.22 7.83 1.33
C MET A 170 -4.16 8.95 2.35
N THR A 171 -2.96 9.43 2.70
CA THR A 171 -2.78 10.43 3.79
C THR A 171 -2.40 11.82 3.29
N GLY A 172 -1.97 11.96 2.04
CA GLY A 172 -1.40 13.21 1.53
C GLY A 172 -0.03 13.57 2.14
N MET A 173 0.54 12.71 2.99
CA MET A 173 1.82 12.95 3.65
C MET A 173 2.99 12.47 2.79
N ASN A 174 4.14 13.17 2.87
CA ASN A 174 5.31 12.86 2.08
C ASN A 174 6.22 11.86 2.80
N LEU A 175 6.43 10.68 2.21
CA LEU A 175 7.32 9.64 2.76
C LEU A 175 8.78 10.12 2.93
N ASP A 176 9.20 11.11 2.17
CA ASP A 176 10.54 11.70 2.26
C ASP A 176 10.85 12.32 3.64
N ASP A 177 9.83 12.59 4.44
CA ASP A 177 9.97 13.17 5.79
C ASP A 177 10.25 12.11 6.87
N PHE A 178 10.04 10.82 6.54
CA PHE A 178 10.28 9.67 7.40
C PHE A 178 11.71 9.13 7.31
N GLY A 179 12.03 8.20 8.18
CA GLY A 179 13.29 7.47 8.15
C GLY A 179 13.48 6.68 6.83
N SER A 180 14.74 6.54 6.42
CA SER A 180 15.04 5.85 5.15
C SER A 180 14.63 4.38 5.20
N GLY A 181 13.79 3.97 4.25
CA GLY A 181 13.29 2.60 4.17
C GLY A 181 12.19 2.27 5.18
N GLU A 182 11.63 3.27 5.85
CA GLU A 182 10.51 3.08 6.74
C GLU A 182 9.25 2.71 5.97
N LEU A 183 8.42 1.91 6.61
CA LEU A 183 7.09 1.52 6.16
C LEU A 183 6.08 2.00 7.22
N PRO A 184 5.46 3.19 7.06
CA PRO A 184 4.49 3.72 8.04
C PRO A 184 3.36 2.76 8.39
N PHE A 185 2.96 1.89 7.46
CA PHE A 185 2.02 0.79 7.66
C PHE A 185 2.48 -0.25 8.70
N LYS A 186 3.79 -0.40 8.92
CA LYS A 186 4.37 -1.33 9.92
C LYS A 186 4.86 -0.63 11.17
N THR A 187 4.81 0.69 11.19
CA THR A 187 5.27 1.51 12.32
C THR A 187 4.11 2.32 12.88
N VAL A 188 4.02 3.60 12.59
CA VAL A 188 3.07 4.52 13.23
C VAL A 188 1.61 4.17 12.96
N LEU A 189 1.24 3.82 11.74
CA LEU A 189 -0.16 3.55 11.38
C LEU A 189 -0.71 2.23 11.92
N THR A 190 0.12 1.37 12.48
CA THR A 190 -0.36 0.13 13.13
C THR A 190 -1.19 0.42 14.38
N ASN A 191 -0.90 1.52 15.08
CA ASN A 191 -1.50 1.85 16.38
C ASN A 191 -1.96 3.31 16.47
N HIS A 192 -1.91 4.05 15.38
CA HIS A 192 -2.24 5.47 15.36
C HIS A 192 -3.18 5.78 14.19
N THR A 193 -4.28 6.48 14.48
CA THR A 193 -5.20 7.02 13.49
C THR A 193 -4.69 8.35 12.98
N SER A 194 -4.95 8.68 11.72
CA SER A 194 -4.51 9.93 11.11
C SER A 194 -5.47 10.37 10.02
N GLU A 195 -5.42 11.64 9.63
CA GLU A 195 -6.11 12.11 8.43
C GLU A 195 -5.85 11.18 7.24
N SER A 196 -6.92 10.90 6.53
CA SER A 196 -6.88 10.14 5.28
C SER A 196 -8.00 10.59 4.34
N ILE A 197 -7.89 10.21 3.08
CA ILE A 197 -8.94 10.42 2.08
C ILE A 197 -10.31 9.87 2.54
N CYS A 198 -10.34 8.78 3.34
CA CYS A 198 -11.59 8.23 3.87
C CYS A 198 -12.26 9.18 4.85
N TYR A 199 -11.52 9.69 5.84
CA TYR A 199 -12.09 10.65 6.78
C TYR A 199 -12.54 11.93 6.07
N ASN A 200 -11.75 12.41 5.10
CA ASN A 200 -12.09 13.59 4.32
C ASN A 200 -13.38 13.40 3.50
N LEU A 201 -13.56 12.23 2.88
CA LEU A 201 -14.75 11.93 2.08
C LEU A 201 -15.98 11.63 2.95
N LYS A 202 -15.80 11.09 4.16
CA LYS A 202 -16.90 10.87 5.11
C LYS A 202 -17.59 12.16 5.52
N GLU A 203 -16.90 13.30 5.55
CA GLU A 203 -17.52 14.62 5.75
C GLU A 203 -18.54 14.99 4.66
N TYR A 204 -18.47 14.31 3.49
CA TYR A 204 -19.41 14.47 2.37
C TYR A 204 -20.35 13.27 2.22
N GLY A 205 -20.43 12.38 3.23
CA GLY A 205 -21.37 11.27 3.28
C GLY A 205 -20.95 10.02 2.53
N TYR A 206 -19.67 9.91 2.10
CA TYR A 206 -19.16 8.71 1.42
C TYR A 206 -19.04 7.52 2.37
N LYS A 207 -19.25 6.32 1.80
CA LYS A 207 -18.77 5.06 2.35
C LYS A 207 -17.42 4.70 1.76
N CYS A 208 -16.52 4.13 2.57
CA CYS A 208 -15.13 3.93 2.20
C CYS A 208 -14.78 2.45 2.22
N HIS A 209 -14.33 1.92 1.08
CA HIS A 209 -14.10 0.51 0.87
C HIS A 209 -12.67 0.27 0.37
N ALA A 210 -11.99 -0.72 0.96
CA ALA A 210 -10.71 -1.22 0.45
C ALA A 210 -10.89 -2.60 -0.18
N ILE A 211 -10.21 -2.86 -1.29
CA ILE A 211 -10.20 -4.15 -1.99
C ILE A 211 -8.77 -4.53 -2.33
N HIS A 212 -8.36 -5.76 -2.00
CA HIS A 212 -7.04 -6.27 -2.37
C HIS A 212 -7.06 -7.77 -2.59
N ASN A 213 -6.70 -8.24 -3.77
CA ASN A 213 -6.66 -9.66 -4.09
C ASN A 213 -5.44 -10.41 -3.52
N ASN A 214 -5.00 -10.01 -2.32
CA ASN A 214 -4.00 -10.69 -1.50
C ASN A 214 -4.50 -10.73 -0.04
N THR A 215 -3.73 -11.35 0.87
CA THR A 215 -4.13 -11.55 2.27
C THR A 215 -4.34 -10.25 3.04
N ALA A 216 -5.37 -10.20 3.87
CA ALA A 216 -5.72 -9.03 4.69
C ALA A 216 -4.58 -8.62 5.63
N THR A 217 -3.79 -9.57 6.10
CA THR A 217 -2.69 -9.33 7.04
C THR A 217 -1.39 -8.90 6.37
N PHE A 218 -1.30 -9.00 5.03
CA PHE A 218 -0.11 -8.56 4.31
C PHE A 218 0.12 -7.05 4.50
N TYR A 219 1.29 -6.68 5.01
CA TYR A 219 1.63 -5.34 5.51
C TYR A 219 0.78 -4.84 6.69
N GLY A 220 -0.08 -5.67 7.30
CA GLY A 220 -0.95 -5.27 8.41
C GLY A 220 -2.14 -4.42 7.97
N ARG A 221 -2.56 -4.50 6.69
CA ARG A 221 -3.63 -3.69 6.11
C ARG A 221 -4.94 -3.78 6.89
N ASN A 222 -5.28 -4.97 7.42
CA ASN A 222 -6.47 -5.15 8.26
C ASN A 222 -6.52 -4.22 9.48
N LYS A 223 -5.39 -3.82 10.05
CA LYS A 223 -5.32 -2.84 11.15
C LYS A 223 -5.22 -1.41 10.63
N VAL A 224 -4.37 -1.20 9.63
CA VAL A 224 -4.10 0.14 9.09
C VAL A 224 -5.34 0.73 8.42
N PHE A 225 -6.12 -0.08 7.70
CA PHE A 225 -7.33 0.42 7.05
C PHE A 225 -8.41 0.82 8.04
N SER A 226 -8.55 0.10 9.18
CA SER A 226 -9.37 0.56 10.30
C SER A 226 -8.92 1.94 10.80
N ASN A 227 -7.60 2.12 11.02
CA ASN A 227 -7.02 3.38 11.49
C ASN A 227 -7.10 4.52 10.47
N LEU A 228 -7.23 4.21 9.18
CA LEU A 228 -7.41 5.17 8.09
C LEU A 228 -8.88 5.38 7.69
N GLY A 229 -9.84 4.84 8.46
CA GLY A 229 -11.26 5.15 8.32
C GLY A 229 -12.02 4.37 7.26
N TYR A 230 -11.50 3.24 6.75
CA TYR A 230 -12.26 2.37 5.86
C TYR A 230 -13.41 1.67 6.61
N ASP A 231 -14.54 1.47 5.96
CA ASP A 231 -15.72 0.77 6.51
C ASP A 231 -15.65 -0.73 6.22
N THR A 232 -15.20 -1.12 5.01
CA THR A 232 -15.01 -2.53 4.63
C THR A 232 -13.65 -2.77 4.01
N PHE A 233 -13.16 -4.01 4.12
CA PHE A 233 -11.97 -4.47 3.45
C PHE A 233 -12.19 -5.86 2.85
N SER A 234 -12.30 -5.95 1.53
CA SER A 234 -12.32 -7.21 0.80
C SER A 234 -10.90 -7.65 0.46
N SER A 235 -10.53 -8.83 0.92
CA SER A 235 -9.23 -9.45 0.71
C SER A 235 -9.38 -10.81 0.03
N ILE A 236 -8.29 -11.50 -0.27
CA ILE A 236 -8.35 -12.83 -0.88
C ILE A 236 -9.19 -13.82 -0.06
N GLU A 237 -9.22 -13.64 1.27
CA GLU A 237 -9.99 -14.47 2.19
C GLU A 237 -11.51 -14.27 2.07
N THR A 238 -11.95 -13.16 1.50
CA THR A 238 -13.39 -12.83 1.36
C THR A 238 -13.86 -12.79 -0.08
N MET A 239 -12.94 -12.91 -1.05
CA MET A 239 -13.22 -12.92 -2.49
C MET A 239 -13.18 -14.35 -3.04
N ASN A 240 -14.02 -14.68 -4.01
CA ASN A 240 -13.99 -15.99 -4.67
C ASN A 240 -12.93 -16.04 -5.79
N ILE A 241 -11.65 -16.08 -5.42
CA ILE A 241 -10.53 -16.12 -6.36
C ILE A 241 -10.16 -17.57 -6.68
N THR A 242 -10.27 -17.94 -7.95
CA THR A 242 -10.04 -19.32 -8.43
C THR A 242 -8.87 -19.44 -9.40
N GLU A 243 -8.27 -18.35 -9.84
CA GLU A 243 -7.16 -18.37 -10.79
C GLU A 243 -5.97 -17.54 -10.29
N PHE A 244 -4.81 -18.13 -10.47
CA PHE A 244 -3.52 -17.58 -10.06
C PHE A 244 -2.56 -17.51 -11.25
N THR A 245 -1.53 -16.67 -11.13
CA THR A 245 -0.43 -16.62 -12.07
C THR A 245 0.46 -17.86 -11.89
N PRO A 246 1.33 -18.19 -12.85
CA PRO A 246 2.34 -19.25 -12.68
C PRO A 246 3.25 -19.06 -11.45
N THR A 247 3.43 -17.84 -10.98
CA THR A 247 4.20 -17.51 -9.76
C THR A 247 3.36 -17.46 -8.49
N GLY A 248 2.05 -17.80 -8.57
CA GLY A 248 1.17 -17.95 -7.41
C GLY A 248 0.40 -16.70 -6.98
N TRP A 249 0.46 -15.60 -7.74
CA TRP A 249 -0.33 -14.40 -7.42
C TRP A 249 -1.75 -14.51 -7.99
N ALA A 250 -2.73 -14.01 -7.24
CA ALA A 250 -4.12 -13.96 -7.69
C ALA A 250 -4.28 -13.08 -8.93
N LYS A 251 -5.12 -13.50 -9.88
CA LYS A 251 -5.37 -12.72 -11.09
C LYS A 251 -6.28 -11.52 -10.81
N ASP A 252 -5.94 -10.36 -11.37
CA ASP A 252 -6.63 -9.08 -11.13
C ASP A 252 -8.04 -9.02 -11.73
N LYS A 253 -8.38 -9.90 -12.67
CA LYS A 253 -9.73 -9.93 -13.27
C LYS A 253 -10.86 -10.08 -12.25
N PHE A 254 -10.60 -10.71 -11.09
CA PHE A 254 -11.56 -10.87 -10.00
C PHE A 254 -11.90 -9.56 -9.28
N LEU A 255 -10.98 -8.57 -9.31
CA LEU A 255 -11.23 -7.25 -8.74
C LEU A 255 -12.41 -6.52 -9.41
N LYS A 256 -12.68 -6.82 -10.70
CA LYS A 256 -13.78 -6.16 -11.42
C LYS A 256 -15.13 -6.43 -10.77
N ASP A 257 -15.42 -7.68 -10.51
CA ASP A 257 -16.73 -8.07 -9.98
C ASP A 257 -16.86 -7.56 -8.53
N GLU A 258 -15.81 -7.67 -7.72
CA GLU A 258 -15.78 -7.13 -6.36
C GLU A 258 -15.97 -5.59 -6.31
N ILE A 259 -15.37 -4.85 -7.23
CA ILE A 259 -15.58 -3.39 -7.35
C ILE A 259 -17.05 -3.08 -7.70
N LEU A 260 -17.65 -3.83 -8.63
CA LEU A 260 -19.03 -3.61 -9.06
C LEU A 260 -20.01 -3.97 -7.93
N ASP A 261 -19.80 -5.09 -7.26
CA ASP A 261 -20.62 -5.53 -6.13
C ASP A 261 -20.53 -4.55 -4.95
N THR A 262 -19.34 -3.98 -4.71
CA THR A 262 -19.15 -2.92 -3.71
C THR A 262 -19.95 -1.67 -4.04
N LEU A 263 -19.96 -1.22 -5.31
CA LEU A 263 -20.77 -0.08 -5.77
C LEU A 263 -22.28 -0.34 -5.69
N ASP A 264 -22.71 -1.60 -5.64
CA ASP A 264 -24.11 -1.99 -5.50
C ASP A 264 -24.52 -2.20 -4.03
N LEU A 265 -23.58 -2.12 -3.09
CA LEU A 265 -23.79 -2.40 -1.68
C LEU A 265 -24.54 -1.28 -0.95
N THR A 266 -24.27 -0.02 -1.30
CA THR A 266 -24.81 1.16 -0.62
C THR A 266 -25.63 2.02 -1.57
N THR A 267 -26.43 2.95 -1.03
CA THR A 267 -27.18 3.97 -1.79
C THR A 267 -26.47 5.32 -1.73
N GLU A 268 -25.49 5.45 -0.89
CA GLU A 268 -24.59 6.60 -0.76
C GLU A 268 -23.53 6.60 -1.84
N GLN A 269 -22.73 7.64 -1.94
CA GLN A 269 -21.52 7.65 -2.76
C GLN A 269 -20.44 6.79 -2.13
N ASP A 270 -19.75 6.03 -2.98
CA ASP A 270 -18.67 5.15 -2.55
C ASP A 270 -17.30 5.70 -2.94
N PHE A 271 -16.37 5.58 -2.00
CA PHE A 271 -14.95 5.64 -2.26
C PHE A 271 -14.37 4.22 -2.20
N ILE A 272 -13.80 3.75 -3.29
CA ILE A 272 -13.17 2.44 -3.38
C ILE A 272 -11.68 2.60 -3.64
N TYR A 273 -10.84 2.03 -2.76
CA TYR A 273 -9.41 1.89 -2.99
C TYR A 273 -9.08 0.43 -3.31
N ALA A 274 -8.97 0.13 -4.60
CA ALA A 274 -8.67 -1.20 -5.10
C ALA A 274 -7.17 -1.35 -5.39
N ILE A 275 -6.57 -2.43 -4.89
CA ILE A 275 -5.14 -2.74 -5.01
C ILE A 275 -4.99 -4.07 -5.71
N SER A 276 -4.29 -4.11 -6.84
CA SER A 276 -4.00 -5.33 -7.57
C SER A 276 -2.75 -6.05 -7.04
N VAL A 277 -2.54 -7.32 -7.41
CA VAL A 277 -1.35 -8.09 -7.04
C VAL A 277 -0.73 -8.85 -8.19
N GLN A 278 -1.41 -9.01 -9.32
CA GLN A 278 -0.98 -9.87 -10.43
C GLN A 278 0.40 -9.48 -10.98
N GLY A 279 0.73 -8.19 -10.99
CA GLY A 279 2.02 -7.65 -11.46
C GLY A 279 3.20 -7.84 -10.51
N HIS A 280 3.00 -8.45 -9.33
CA HIS A 280 4.04 -8.59 -8.30
C HIS A 280 5.18 -9.54 -8.73
N GLY A 281 6.43 -9.16 -8.44
CA GLY A 281 7.61 -10.06 -8.60
C GLY A 281 7.57 -11.26 -7.62
N ALA A 282 8.41 -12.33 -7.73
CA ALA A 282 9.44 -12.45 -8.76
C ALA A 282 8.83 -12.85 -10.12
N TYR A 283 9.58 -12.55 -11.20
CA TYR A 283 9.13 -12.81 -12.57
C TYR A 283 9.79 -14.06 -13.18
N SER A 284 10.58 -14.77 -12.39
CA SER A 284 11.19 -16.04 -12.81
C SER A 284 10.12 -17.11 -12.95
N VAL A 285 10.05 -17.74 -14.10
CA VAL A 285 9.12 -18.82 -14.41
C VAL A 285 9.87 -20.07 -14.87
N ASP A 286 9.19 -21.20 -14.78
CA ASP A 286 9.70 -22.49 -15.27
C ASP A 286 10.03 -22.44 -16.78
N ASP A 287 10.98 -23.27 -17.23
CA ASP A 287 11.42 -23.34 -18.62
C ASP A 287 10.33 -23.74 -19.60
N SER A 288 9.27 -24.38 -19.12
CA SER A 288 8.10 -24.74 -19.92
C SER A 288 7.13 -23.58 -20.19
N TYR A 289 7.30 -22.42 -19.52
CA TYR A 289 6.44 -21.28 -19.76
C TYR A 289 6.69 -20.68 -21.15
N GLU A 290 5.67 -20.67 -21.98
CA GLU A 290 5.68 -20.09 -23.32
C GLU A 290 5.05 -18.70 -23.32
N SER A 291 5.87 -17.67 -23.38
CA SER A 291 5.42 -16.27 -23.43
C SER A 291 4.73 -15.97 -24.76
N LYS A 292 3.63 -15.23 -24.70
CA LYS A 292 2.86 -14.74 -25.85
C LYS A 292 3.50 -13.49 -26.46
N ILE A 293 4.02 -12.60 -25.60
CA ILE A 293 4.69 -11.37 -26.02
C ILE A 293 6.19 -11.60 -25.92
N LYS A 294 6.89 -11.52 -27.06
CA LYS A 294 8.33 -11.71 -27.12
C LYS A 294 9.07 -10.38 -26.96
N VAL A 295 10.21 -10.44 -26.27
CA VAL A 295 11.08 -9.30 -25.99
C VAL A 295 12.43 -9.52 -26.67
N THR A 296 12.97 -8.48 -27.30
CA THR A 296 14.31 -8.48 -27.91
C THR A 296 15.06 -7.21 -27.48
N GLY A 297 16.40 -7.25 -27.54
CA GLY A 297 17.27 -6.11 -27.19
C GLY A 297 17.98 -6.26 -25.85
N LEU A 298 17.82 -7.39 -25.16
CA LEU A 298 18.57 -7.73 -23.96
C LEU A 298 19.58 -8.84 -24.28
N ASP A 299 20.77 -8.80 -23.66
CA ASP A 299 21.84 -9.80 -23.86
C ASP A 299 21.68 -11.01 -22.92
N ASP A 300 20.96 -10.85 -21.81
CA ASP A 300 20.71 -11.89 -20.82
C ASP A 300 19.38 -12.63 -21.14
N GLU A 301 19.48 -13.92 -21.43
CA GLU A 301 18.34 -14.76 -21.78
C GLU A 301 17.37 -14.95 -20.60
N SER A 302 17.87 -15.11 -19.36
CA SER A 302 17.05 -15.23 -18.17
C SER A 302 16.25 -13.96 -17.92
N LEU A 303 16.91 -12.81 -18.00
CA LEU A 303 16.25 -11.51 -17.88
C LEU A 303 15.23 -11.28 -19.00
N THR A 304 15.53 -11.70 -20.23
CA THR A 304 14.59 -11.62 -21.36
C THR A 304 13.30 -12.39 -21.06
N ARG A 305 13.39 -13.58 -20.50
CA ARG A 305 12.24 -14.39 -20.10
C ARG A 305 11.43 -13.74 -18.98
N GLU A 306 12.09 -13.09 -18.01
CA GLU A 306 11.40 -12.34 -16.95
C GLU A 306 10.61 -11.17 -17.53
N TYR A 307 11.18 -10.43 -18.50
CA TYR A 307 10.47 -9.36 -19.21
C TYR A 307 9.30 -9.88 -20.05
N GLU A 308 9.44 -11.02 -20.72
CA GLU A 308 8.38 -11.66 -21.50
C GLU A 308 7.21 -12.08 -20.59
N TYR A 309 7.53 -12.75 -19.46
CA TYR A 309 6.52 -13.12 -18.47
C TYR A 309 5.80 -11.90 -17.92
N TYR A 310 6.55 -10.86 -17.53
CA TYR A 310 5.96 -9.60 -17.05
C TYR A 310 5.07 -8.95 -18.10
N ALA A 311 5.46 -8.94 -19.38
CA ALA A 311 4.64 -8.40 -20.46
C ALA A 311 3.30 -9.14 -20.60
N ASP A 312 3.31 -10.47 -20.46
CA ASP A 312 2.10 -11.28 -20.50
C ASP A 312 1.19 -10.99 -19.30
N GLN A 313 1.74 -10.83 -18.08
CA GLN A 313 0.94 -10.47 -16.91
C GLN A 313 0.37 -9.05 -17.06
N THR A 314 1.16 -8.10 -17.52
CA THR A 314 0.70 -6.73 -17.82
C THR A 314 -0.42 -6.72 -18.87
N ARG A 315 -0.36 -7.60 -19.88
CA ARG A 315 -1.42 -7.75 -20.88
C ARG A 315 -2.72 -8.28 -20.28
N GLU A 316 -2.66 -9.16 -19.30
CA GLU A 316 -3.86 -9.63 -18.59
C GLU A 316 -4.44 -8.53 -17.69
N MET A 317 -3.60 -7.77 -16.98
CA MET A 317 -4.01 -6.60 -16.22
C MET A 317 -4.68 -5.55 -17.11
N ASP A 318 -4.15 -5.29 -18.30
CA ASP A 318 -4.73 -4.38 -19.29
C ASP A 318 -6.13 -4.85 -19.76
N LYS A 319 -6.35 -6.16 -19.97
CA LYS A 319 -7.66 -6.70 -20.27
C LYS A 319 -8.65 -6.49 -19.12
N PHE A 320 -8.20 -6.65 -17.89
CA PHE A 320 -9.00 -6.34 -16.70
C PHE A 320 -9.41 -4.87 -16.70
N ILE A 321 -8.47 -3.93 -16.91
CA ILE A 321 -8.73 -2.48 -17.01
C ILE A 321 -9.80 -2.20 -18.07
N GLY A 322 -9.63 -2.74 -19.29
CA GLY A 322 -10.60 -2.57 -20.38
C GLY A 322 -12.01 -3.11 -20.04
N SER A 323 -12.06 -4.24 -19.32
CA SER A 323 -13.31 -4.86 -18.87
C SER A 323 -14.00 -4.02 -17.79
N LEU A 324 -13.25 -3.52 -16.79
CA LEU A 324 -13.75 -2.65 -15.73
C LEU A 324 -14.31 -1.34 -16.30
N VAL A 325 -13.55 -0.65 -17.14
CA VAL A 325 -13.99 0.61 -17.78
C VAL A 325 -15.25 0.39 -18.61
N LYS A 326 -15.34 -0.74 -19.36
CA LYS A 326 -16.53 -1.09 -20.12
C LYS A 326 -17.75 -1.33 -19.23
N ALA A 327 -17.57 -1.89 -18.04
CA ALA A 327 -18.65 -2.12 -17.07
C ALA A 327 -19.09 -0.79 -16.43
N LEU A 328 -18.17 0.01 -15.95
CA LEU A 328 -18.43 1.32 -15.34
C LEU A 328 -19.12 2.29 -16.32
N LYS A 329 -18.76 2.25 -17.60
CA LYS A 329 -19.41 3.06 -18.65
C LYS A 329 -20.90 2.77 -18.79
N LYS A 330 -21.38 1.60 -18.39
CA LYS A 330 -22.81 1.21 -18.48
C LYS A 330 -23.60 1.64 -17.25
N ARG A 331 -22.93 2.02 -16.15
CA ARG A 331 -23.58 2.49 -14.93
C ARG A 331 -24.17 3.88 -15.15
N LYS A 332 -25.30 4.14 -14.48
CA LYS A 332 -25.96 5.47 -14.52
C LYS A 332 -25.35 6.44 -13.54
N GLU A 333 -24.74 5.93 -12.48
CA GLU A 333 -24.10 6.71 -11.43
C GLU A 333 -22.81 7.33 -11.95
N GLU A 334 -22.64 8.61 -11.71
CA GLU A 334 -21.39 9.30 -12.05
C GLU A 334 -20.23 8.68 -11.28
N THR A 335 -19.18 8.29 -11.97
CA THR A 335 -18.03 7.59 -11.40
C THR A 335 -16.74 8.12 -11.98
N ILE A 336 -15.78 8.44 -11.11
CA ILE A 336 -14.39 8.74 -11.42
C ILE A 336 -13.55 7.51 -11.10
N LEU A 337 -12.72 7.06 -12.05
CA LEU A 337 -11.76 5.99 -11.88
C LEU A 337 -10.34 6.55 -12.09
N VAL A 338 -9.53 6.55 -11.05
CA VAL A 338 -8.12 6.96 -11.07
C VAL A 338 -7.26 5.69 -11.06
N MET A 339 -6.58 5.43 -12.17
CA MET A 339 -5.71 4.25 -12.32
C MET A 339 -4.25 4.67 -12.37
N TYR A 340 -3.37 3.95 -11.69
CA TYR A 340 -1.94 4.23 -11.66
C TYR A 340 -1.11 3.02 -11.25
N GLY A 341 0.15 2.95 -11.72
CA GLY A 341 1.14 2.02 -11.19
C GLY A 341 1.72 2.53 -9.87
N ASP A 342 1.92 1.65 -8.91
CA ASP A 342 2.47 2.00 -7.59
C ASP A 342 4.00 2.20 -7.61
N HIS A 343 4.71 1.45 -8.42
CA HIS A 343 6.16 1.57 -8.70
C HIS A 343 6.54 0.81 -9.98
N LEU A 344 7.76 0.97 -10.45
CA LEU A 344 8.29 0.14 -11.54
C LEU A 344 8.54 -1.30 -11.08
N PRO A 345 8.45 -2.29 -11.99
CA PRO A 345 8.77 -3.68 -11.67
C PRO A 345 10.25 -3.88 -11.31
N SER A 346 10.55 -4.92 -10.53
CA SER A 346 11.91 -5.27 -10.11
C SER A 346 12.70 -6.01 -11.21
N LEU A 347 12.73 -5.45 -12.42
CA LEU A 347 13.39 -5.99 -13.62
C LEU A 347 14.73 -5.31 -13.94
N GLY A 348 15.38 -4.69 -12.95
CA GLY A 348 16.66 -4.00 -13.15
C GLY A 348 16.58 -2.76 -14.05
N ILE A 349 15.42 -2.14 -14.17
CA ILE A 349 15.21 -0.94 -14.98
C ILE A 349 16.00 0.22 -14.40
N THR A 350 16.82 0.87 -15.24
CA THR A 350 17.56 2.09 -14.87
C THR A 350 16.99 3.32 -15.57
N ALA A 351 17.41 4.50 -15.13
CA ALA A 351 16.97 5.75 -15.77
C ALA A 351 17.38 5.85 -17.25
N GLU A 352 18.52 5.24 -17.61
CA GLU A 352 19.04 5.20 -18.99
C GLU A 352 18.13 4.40 -19.92
N ASN A 353 17.46 3.38 -19.39
CA ASN A 353 16.54 2.54 -20.15
C ASN A 353 15.16 3.17 -20.38
N LEU A 354 14.86 4.31 -19.74
CA LEU A 354 13.54 4.93 -19.77
C LEU A 354 13.51 6.17 -20.70
N LYS A 355 12.40 6.35 -21.43
CA LYS A 355 12.14 7.56 -22.22
C LYS A 355 12.10 8.84 -21.35
N ASN A 356 11.50 8.75 -20.14
CA ASN A 356 11.38 9.86 -19.19
C ASN A 356 12.60 10.06 -18.27
N LYS A 357 13.59 9.16 -18.34
CA LYS A 357 14.82 9.17 -17.52
C LYS A 357 14.60 9.20 -16.00
N ASN A 358 13.47 8.66 -15.52
CA ASN A 358 13.13 8.70 -14.11
C ASN A 358 12.45 7.41 -13.64
N VAL A 359 13.14 6.63 -12.80
CA VAL A 359 12.64 5.36 -12.25
C VAL A 359 11.56 5.53 -11.17
N TYR A 360 11.40 6.73 -10.62
CA TYR A 360 10.36 7.07 -9.64
C TYR A 360 9.07 7.60 -10.27
N GLN A 361 8.84 7.36 -11.55
CA GLN A 361 7.64 7.82 -12.24
C GLN A 361 6.93 6.66 -12.93
N THR A 362 5.68 6.46 -12.53
CA THR A 362 4.69 5.63 -13.21
C THR A 362 3.72 6.51 -14.00
N GLN A 363 2.78 5.90 -14.69
CA GLN A 363 1.72 6.61 -15.40
C GLN A 363 0.43 6.57 -14.58
N TYR A 364 -0.36 7.66 -14.63
CA TYR A 364 -1.71 7.67 -14.09
C TYR A 364 -2.70 8.29 -15.09
N VAL A 365 -3.97 7.91 -14.95
CA VAL A 365 -5.08 8.44 -15.77
C VAL A 365 -6.32 8.64 -14.89
N ILE A 366 -7.08 9.68 -15.17
CA ILE A 366 -8.36 9.99 -14.52
C ILE A 366 -9.47 9.77 -15.56
N TRP A 367 -10.12 8.63 -15.50
CA TRP A 367 -11.27 8.30 -16.34
C TRP A 367 -12.58 8.64 -15.62
N SER A 368 -13.63 8.98 -16.37
CA SER A 368 -14.99 9.10 -15.84
C SER A 368 -16.01 8.66 -16.88
N ASN A 369 -17.20 8.27 -16.44
CA ASN A 369 -18.34 7.98 -17.31
C ASN A 369 -19.21 9.22 -17.60
N PHE A 370 -18.78 10.39 -17.20
CA PHE A 370 -19.39 11.70 -17.42
C PHE A 370 -18.35 12.74 -17.85
N ASP A 371 -18.79 13.90 -18.34
CA ASP A 371 -17.89 14.97 -18.75
C ASP A 371 -17.16 15.60 -17.55
N ASN A 372 -15.83 15.62 -17.62
CA ASN A 372 -14.96 16.13 -16.54
C ASN A 372 -13.84 17.04 -17.04
N ASP A 373 -14.17 18.06 -17.82
CA ASP A 373 -13.24 19.01 -18.45
C ASP A 373 -12.35 19.80 -17.48
N TYR A 374 -12.60 19.69 -16.17
CA TYR A 374 -11.82 20.35 -15.13
C TYR A 374 -10.51 19.65 -14.79
N TYR A 375 -10.33 18.38 -15.12
CA TYR A 375 -9.04 17.72 -15.02
C TYR A 375 -8.21 17.98 -16.30
N LYS A 376 -6.90 18.16 -16.13
CA LYS A 376 -5.96 18.40 -17.25
C LYS A 376 -4.74 17.50 -17.11
N ASN A 377 -4.03 17.23 -18.21
CA ASN A 377 -2.78 16.47 -18.18
C ASN A 377 -1.76 17.15 -17.27
N LYS A 378 -1.17 16.39 -16.35
CA LYS A 378 -0.25 16.96 -15.37
C LYS A 378 0.64 15.89 -14.73
N LYS A 379 1.89 16.26 -14.39
CA LYS A 379 2.73 15.50 -13.48
C LYS A 379 2.28 15.77 -12.04
N VAL A 380 2.13 14.71 -11.24
CA VAL A 380 1.67 14.77 -9.85
C VAL A 380 2.58 13.91 -8.98
N LYS A 381 2.76 14.24 -7.72
CA LYS A 381 3.38 13.36 -6.73
C LYS A 381 2.30 12.53 -6.05
N ALA A 382 2.63 11.33 -5.59
CA ALA A 382 1.66 10.42 -4.97
C ALA A 382 0.92 11.12 -3.81
N TYR A 383 1.61 11.79 -2.89
CA TYR A 383 1.00 12.54 -1.78
C TYR A 383 0.18 13.79 -2.19
N GLN A 384 0.06 14.09 -3.48
CA GLN A 384 -0.78 15.18 -4.01
C GLN A 384 -1.96 14.65 -4.84
N LEU A 385 -2.10 13.32 -4.99
CA LEU A 385 -3.10 12.75 -5.88
C LEU A 385 -4.50 12.94 -5.32
N GLU A 386 -4.72 12.71 -4.02
CA GLU A 386 -5.99 12.99 -3.36
C GLU A 386 -6.45 14.43 -3.63
N SER A 387 -5.65 15.42 -3.23
CA SER A 387 -5.97 16.85 -3.42
C SER A 387 -6.22 17.21 -4.89
N ARG A 388 -5.54 16.52 -5.82
CA ARG A 388 -5.76 16.69 -7.25
C ARG A 388 -7.15 16.25 -7.68
N ILE A 389 -7.66 15.17 -7.10
CA ILE A 389 -8.99 14.64 -7.41
C ILE A 389 -10.07 15.46 -6.71
N LEU A 390 -9.89 15.79 -5.44
CA LEU A 390 -10.91 16.44 -4.62
C LEU A 390 -11.08 17.95 -4.90
N LYS A 391 -10.01 18.64 -5.33
CA LYS A 391 -10.07 20.09 -5.58
C LYS A 391 -11.13 20.52 -6.60
N PRO A 392 -11.26 19.89 -7.79
CA PRO A 392 -12.31 20.26 -8.75
C PRO A 392 -13.73 19.96 -8.25
N LEU A 393 -13.87 18.98 -7.33
CA LEU A 393 -15.13 18.65 -6.68
C LEU A 393 -15.45 19.58 -5.51
N LYS A 394 -14.56 20.55 -5.21
CA LYS A 394 -14.64 21.48 -4.07
C LYS A 394 -14.74 20.79 -2.71
N MET A 395 -14.12 19.62 -2.60
CA MET A 395 -14.04 18.85 -1.36
C MET A 395 -12.76 19.24 -0.63
N THR A 396 -12.89 20.11 0.37
CA THR A 396 -11.76 20.73 1.09
C THR A 396 -11.57 20.18 2.50
N ALA A 397 -12.36 19.17 2.91
CA ALA A 397 -12.19 18.53 4.21
C ALA A 397 -10.79 17.96 4.39
N GLY A 398 -10.32 17.94 5.63
CA GLY A 398 -8.98 17.53 6.02
C GLY A 398 -7.94 18.65 5.92
N VAL A 399 -7.07 18.74 6.91
CA VAL A 399 -6.03 19.77 7.00
C VAL A 399 -4.95 19.57 5.93
N ILE A 400 -4.43 18.35 5.78
CA ILE A 400 -3.40 18.01 4.78
C ILE A 400 -3.93 18.19 3.36
N ASN A 401 -5.16 17.68 3.11
CA ASN A 401 -5.81 17.82 1.81
C ASN A 401 -6.03 19.30 1.45
N ASN A 402 -6.62 20.08 2.36
CA ASN A 402 -6.89 21.50 2.14
C ASN A 402 -5.59 22.28 1.90
N TYR A 403 -4.61 22.11 2.80
CA TYR A 403 -3.29 22.74 2.66
C TYR A 403 -2.66 22.46 1.28
N THR A 404 -2.65 21.18 0.85
CA THR A 404 -2.11 20.79 -0.45
C THR A 404 -2.89 21.37 -1.63
N GLN A 405 -4.22 21.53 -1.51
CA GLN A 405 -5.03 22.13 -2.58
C GLN A 405 -4.65 23.59 -2.86
N PHE A 406 -4.37 24.36 -1.83
CA PHE A 406 -4.16 25.81 -1.97
C PHE A 406 -2.69 26.22 -1.94
N HIS A 407 -1.84 25.57 -1.14
CA HIS A 407 -0.47 26.00 -0.85
C HIS A 407 0.64 25.22 -1.56
N ARG A 408 0.32 24.21 -2.40
CA ARG A 408 1.34 23.36 -3.08
C ARG A 408 2.37 24.09 -3.94
N LYS A 409 2.16 25.38 -4.25
CA LYS A 409 3.08 26.21 -5.06
C LYS A 409 3.93 27.13 -4.18
N ASP A 410 3.65 27.21 -2.91
CA ASP A 410 4.33 28.12 -2.00
C ASP A 410 5.73 27.62 -1.70
N SER A 411 6.64 28.54 -1.43
CA SER A 411 8.06 28.21 -1.23
C SER A 411 8.32 27.37 0.02
N ASP A 412 7.46 27.48 1.03
CA ASP A 412 7.48 26.80 2.33
C ASP A 412 6.54 25.58 2.40
N TYR A 413 5.87 25.25 1.28
CA TYR A 413 4.91 24.14 1.20
C TYR A 413 5.40 22.85 1.85
N LYS A 414 6.62 22.41 1.50
CA LYS A 414 7.14 21.15 2.01
C LYS A 414 7.46 21.21 3.51
N GLU A 415 7.92 22.36 3.99
CA GLU A 415 8.22 22.55 5.40
C GLU A 415 6.95 22.52 6.23
N ASN A 416 5.93 23.23 5.79
CA ASN A 416 4.64 23.27 6.46
C ASN A 416 3.90 21.93 6.37
N LEU A 417 3.93 21.24 5.24
CA LEU A 417 3.39 19.88 5.11
C LEU A 417 4.06 18.92 6.11
N LYS A 418 5.38 19.00 6.27
CA LYS A 418 6.12 18.23 7.28
C LYS A 418 5.70 18.59 8.71
N ASN A 419 5.48 19.88 8.99
CA ASN A 419 4.99 20.32 10.30
C ASN A 419 3.61 19.72 10.61
N LEU A 420 2.69 19.74 9.65
CA LEU A 420 1.34 19.17 9.79
C LEU A 420 1.40 17.63 9.98
N ALA A 421 2.19 16.93 9.15
CA ALA A 421 2.38 15.48 9.28
C ALA A 421 3.01 15.09 10.62
N TYR A 422 4.00 15.87 11.11
CA TYR A 422 4.59 15.66 12.42
C TYR A 422 3.56 15.90 13.54
N ASP A 423 2.79 16.98 13.44
CA ASP A 423 1.76 17.34 14.42
C ASP A 423 0.74 16.23 14.63
N MET A 424 0.25 15.66 13.52
CA MET A 424 -0.77 14.59 13.53
C MET A 424 -0.24 13.24 13.99
N LEU A 425 1.00 12.87 13.63
CA LEU A 425 1.51 11.51 13.86
C LEU A 425 2.39 11.38 15.10
N TYR A 426 3.04 12.46 15.52
CA TYR A 426 4.07 12.45 16.58
C TYR A 426 4.00 13.66 17.51
N GLY A 427 3.21 14.66 17.18
CA GLY A 427 3.09 15.92 17.89
C GLY A 427 1.90 15.94 18.85
N ASP A 428 1.40 17.14 19.10
CA ASP A 428 0.40 17.42 20.11
C ASP A 428 -0.99 17.68 19.49
N ASN A 429 -1.20 17.40 18.19
CA ASN A 429 -2.46 17.62 17.44
C ASN A 429 -2.97 19.09 17.52
N TYR A 430 -2.08 20.08 17.47
CA TYR A 430 -2.45 21.49 17.47
C TYR A 430 -3.37 21.90 16.31
N ALA A 431 -3.27 21.18 15.18
CA ALA A 431 -4.13 21.39 14.01
C ALA A 431 -5.61 21.10 14.29
N SER A 432 -5.90 20.23 15.28
CA SER A 432 -7.25 19.79 15.63
C SER A 432 -7.65 20.09 17.09
N GLY A 433 -6.98 21.05 17.73
CA GLY A 433 -7.31 21.49 19.09
C GLY A 433 -6.77 20.61 20.20
N GLU A 434 -5.60 20.02 20.00
CA GLU A 434 -4.86 19.16 20.95
C GLU A 434 -5.52 17.77 21.19
N GLU A 435 -6.44 17.38 20.32
CA GLU A 435 -7.05 16.05 20.32
C GLU A 435 -6.98 15.43 18.93
N ASN A 436 -6.78 14.11 18.85
CA ASN A 436 -6.86 13.40 17.58
C ASN A 436 -8.34 13.16 17.23
N PRO A 437 -8.90 13.81 16.18
CA PRO A 437 -10.31 13.68 15.85
C PRO A 437 -10.64 12.35 15.13
N TYR A 438 -9.64 11.61 14.69
CA TYR A 438 -9.80 10.41 13.91
C TYR A 438 -9.94 9.19 14.80
N VAL A 439 -10.99 8.40 14.60
CA VAL A 439 -11.30 7.20 15.39
C VAL A 439 -11.28 5.98 14.48
N ALA A 440 -10.54 4.92 14.86
CA ALA A 440 -10.52 3.69 14.13
C ALA A 440 -11.92 3.11 13.90
N THR A 441 -12.20 2.64 12.71
CA THR A 441 -13.49 2.03 12.37
C THR A 441 -13.56 0.59 12.87
N ASP A 442 -14.79 0.10 13.07
CA ASP A 442 -15.06 -1.35 13.17
C ASP A 442 -15.04 -1.94 11.75
N LEU A 443 -13.81 -2.16 11.24
CA LEU A 443 -13.56 -2.57 9.86
C LEU A 443 -14.19 -3.94 9.57
N GLN A 444 -15.22 -3.97 8.72
CA GLN A 444 -15.82 -5.21 8.26
C GLN A 444 -14.91 -5.89 7.21
N LEU A 445 -14.57 -7.15 7.42
CA LEU A 445 -13.85 -7.95 6.41
C LEU A 445 -14.84 -8.50 5.38
N GLY A 446 -14.62 -8.14 4.10
CA GLY A 446 -15.52 -8.44 2.98
C GLY A 446 -16.75 -7.55 2.95
N ILE A 447 -17.37 -7.44 1.78
CA ILE A 447 -18.63 -6.72 1.60
C ILE A 447 -19.84 -7.56 2.00
N HIS A 448 -19.68 -8.89 2.00
CA HIS A 448 -20.68 -9.86 2.44
C HIS A 448 -20.10 -10.69 3.59
N PRO A 449 -20.36 -10.33 4.85
CA PRO A 449 -19.81 -11.06 6.00
C PRO A 449 -20.32 -12.51 6.02
N ALA A 450 -19.45 -13.42 6.39
CA ALA A 450 -19.84 -14.79 6.65
C ALA A 450 -20.88 -14.82 7.78
N ARG A 451 -21.96 -15.59 7.61
CA ARG A 451 -23.07 -15.66 8.55
C ARG A 451 -23.45 -17.10 8.83
N LEU A 452 -23.32 -17.53 10.07
CA LEU A 452 -23.82 -18.81 10.53
C LEU A 452 -25.33 -18.72 10.77
N THR A 453 -26.11 -19.63 10.17
CA THR A 453 -27.57 -19.66 10.31
C THR A 453 -28.08 -20.91 11.06
N ASN A 454 -27.42 -22.05 10.90
CA ASN A 454 -27.82 -23.31 11.53
C ASN A 454 -26.63 -24.24 11.75
N ILE A 455 -26.75 -25.14 12.73
CA ILE A 455 -25.76 -26.17 13.01
C ILE A 455 -26.50 -27.50 13.10
N GLN A 456 -25.97 -28.55 12.46
CA GLN A 456 -26.47 -29.91 12.53
C GLN A 456 -25.32 -30.83 12.92
N GLN A 457 -25.53 -31.70 13.89
CA GLN A 457 -24.61 -32.76 14.22
C GLN A 457 -25.10 -34.09 13.65
N VAL A 458 -24.23 -34.82 12.97
CA VAL A 458 -24.50 -36.11 12.37
C VAL A 458 -23.64 -37.15 13.08
N TYR A 459 -24.27 -38.23 13.54
CA TYR A 459 -23.63 -39.34 14.22
C TYR A 459 -23.42 -40.48 13.23
N GLU A 460 -22.19 -40.85 12.96
CA GLU A 460 -21.84 -41.95 12.06
C GLU A 460 -20.60 -42.68 12.63
N ASP A 461 -20.68 -44.01 12.77
CA ASP A 461 -19.58 -44.89 13.20
C ASP A 461 -18.80 -44.38 14.43
N ASP A 462 -19.50 -44.01 15.51
CA ASP A 462 -18.97 -43.45 16.78
C ASP A 462 -18.28 -42.10 16.65
N VAL A 463 -18.35 -41.42 15.50
CA VAL A 463 -17.87 -40.06 15.25
C VAL A 463 -19.06 -39.11 15.15
N ILE A 464 -18.89 -37.92 15.68
CA ILE A 464 -19.87 -36.84 15.55
C ILE A 464 -19.31 -35.77 14.62
N ASP A 465 -19.88 -35.61 13.45
CA ASP A 465 -19.50 -34.55 12.55
C ASP A 465 -20.47 -33.37 12.66
N GLY A 466 -19.93 -32.15 12.73
CA GLY A 466 -20.70 -30.91 12.75
C GLY A 466 -20.79 -30.32 11.36
N PHE A 467 -22.03 -30.08 10.87
CA PHE A 467 -22.30 -29.33 9.68
C PHE A 467 -22.81 -27.94 10.06
N PHE A 468 -22.15 -26.93 9.55
CA PHE A 468 -22.43 -25.51 9.83
C PHE A 468 -22.99 -24.89 8.57
N TYR A 469 -24.27 -24.54 8.62
CA TYR A 469 -24.97 -23.91 7.49
C TYR A 469 -25.03 -22.41 7.65
N GLY A 470 -24.82 -21.70 6.54
CA GLY A 470 -24.75 -20.24 6.60
C GLY A 470 -24.76 -19.58 5.22
N GLU A 471 -24.18 -18.40 5.17
CA GLU A 471 -24.06 -17.58 3.96
C GLU A 471 -22.64 -17.06 3.85
N ASN A 472 -22.16 -16.90 2.62
CA ASN A 472 -20.88 -16.27 2.27
C ASN A 472 -19.64 -16.98 2.83
N PHE A 473 -19.72 -18.29 3.04
CA PHE A 473 -18.55 -19.10 3.38
C PHE A 473 -17.60 -19.22 2.16
N ASN A 474 -16.32 -19.37 2.43
CA ASN A 474 -15.29 -19.62 1.44
C ASN A 474 -14.20 -20.56 1.98
N THR A 475 -13.20 -20.85 1.18
CA THR A 475 -12.11 -21.77 1.53
C THR A 475 -11.24 -21.32 2.71
N TYR A 476 -11.35 -20.07 3.13
CA TYR A 476 -10.66 -19.50 4.30
C TYR A 476 -11.54 -19.47 5.55
N SER A 477 -12.84 -19.75 5.42
CA SER A 477 -13.77 -19.78 6.56
C SER A 477 -13.36 -20.86 7.56
N LYS A 478 -13.37 -20.50 8.85
CA LYS A 478 -13.04 -21.39 9.96
C LYS A 478 -14.14 -21.38 10.99
N VAL A 479 -14.40 -22.52 11.59
CA VAL A 479 -15.30 -22.64 12.73
C VAL A 479 -14.52 -22.52 14.02
N TYR A 480 -14.99 -21.68 14.95
CA TYR A 480 -14.47 -21.59 16.30
C TYR A 480 -15.53 -22.05 17.29
N ILE A 481 -15.13 -22.92 18.23
CA ILE A 481 -16.00 -23.39 19.33
C ILE A 481 -15.33 -23.00 20.64
N ASN A 482 -16.01 -22.18 21.47
CA ASN A 482 -15.46 -21.64 22.72
C ASN A 482 -14.09 -20.97 22.54
N ASP A 483 -13.93 -20.20 21.44
CA ASP A 483 -12.72 -19.47 21.03
C ASP A 483 -11.54 -20.40 20.60
N GLU A 484 -11.77 -21.71 20.43
CA GLU A 484 -10.81 -22.67 19.89
C GLU A 484 -11.09 -22.90 18.39
N GLU A 485 -10.05 -22.75 17.53
CA GLU A 485 -10.16 -22.99 16.09
C GLU A 485 -10.29 -24.49 15.80
N MET A 486 -11.31 -24.84 15.02
CA MET A 486 -11.55 -26.21 14.59
C MET A 486 -10.99 -26.47 13.19
N GLU A 487 -10.51 -27.70 12.95
CA GLU A 487 -10.15 -28.14 11.60
C GLU A 487 -11.43 -28.17 10.74
N THR A 488 -11.55 -27.19 9.82
CA THR A 488 -12.76 -26.92 9.08
C THR A 488 -12.60 -27.30 7.61
N ASP A 489 -13.47 -28.16 7.11
CA ASP A 489 -13.60 -28.48 5.69
C ASP A 489 -14.65 -27.57 5.04
N PHE A 490 -14.23 -26.85 3.98
CA PHE A 490 -15.15 -26.07 3.14
C PHE A 490 -15.88 -27.01 2.16
N ILE A 491 -17.20 -27.09 2.22
CA ILE A 491 -18.04 -27.88 1.32
C ILE A 491 -18.54 -27.02 0.16
N ASP A 492 -19.19 -25.91 0.49
CA ASP A 492 -19.68 -24.89 -0.46
C ASP A 492 -19.92 -23.55 0.26
N ASN A 493 -20.39 -22.53 -0.46
CA ASN A 493 -20.58 -21.18 0.08
C ASN A 493 -21.64 -21.11 1.21
N ASN A 494 -22.37 -22.18 1.45
CA ASN A 494 -23.41 -22.28 2.47
C ASN A 494 -23.14 -23.36 3.51
N THR A 495 -22.06 -24.15 3.36
CA THR A 495 -21.82 -25.32 4.22
C THR A 495 -20.35 -25.46 4.55
N LEU A 496 -20.04 -25.51 5.86
CA LEU A 496 -18.77 -25.94 6.41
C LEU A 496 -18.95 -27.25 7.16
N MET A 497 -17.91 -28.05 7.30
CA MET A 497 -17.92 -29.30 8.09
C MET A 497 -16.72 -29.33 9.04
N VAL A 498 -16.95 -29.82 10.27
CA VAL A 498 -15.92 -30.10 11.26
C VAL A 498 -16.06 -31.55 11.68
N ARG A 499 -15.02 -32.35 11.50
CA ARG A 499 -15.00 -33.76 11.88
C ARG A 499 -14.76 -33.91 13.36
N GLY A 500 -15.39 -34.91 13.98
CA GLY A 500 -15.22 -35.22 15.40
C GLY A 500 -15.72 -34.13 16.34
N CYS A 501 -16.69 -33.33 15.89
CA CYS A 501 -17.19 -32.15 16.58
C CYS A 501 -18.42 -32.46 17.45
N ASN A 502 -18.27 -32.36 18.76
CA ASN A 502 -19.38 -32.58 19.74
C ASN A 502 -19.73 -31.25 20.41
N ILE A 503 -20.69 -30.52 19.82
CA ILE A 503 -21.19 -29.24 20.33
C ILE A 503 -22.25 -29.49 21.39
N LYS A 504 -22.13 -28.85 22.56
CA LYS A 504 -23.04 -28.94 23.68
C LYS A 504 -23.89 -27.68 23.80
N TYR A 505 -25.03 -27.81 24.46
CA TYR A 505 -25.84 -26.64 24.80
C TYR A 505 -25.05 -25.66 25.66
N GLY A 506 -24.97 -24.42 25.19
CA GLY A 506 -24.21 -23.34 25.85
C GLY A 506 -22.82 -23.08 25.26
N ASP A 507 -22.34 -23.93 24.32
CA ASP A 507 -21.10 -23.62 23.61
C ASP A 507 -21.27 -22.39 22.70
N LYS A 508 -20.24 -21.53 22.71
CA LYS A 508 -20.15 -20.39 21.80
C LYS A 508 -19.59 -20.88 20.47
N VAL A 509 -20.32 -20.69 19.39
CA VAL A 509 -19.91 -21.05 18.03
C VAL A 509 -19.88 -19.82 17.16
N VAL A 510 -18.73 -19.62 16.50
CA VAL A 510 -18.48 -18.49 15.59
C VAL A 510 -17.88 -19.02 14.30
#